data_2dd980fb267f31639353ffd06a7f7e62
#
_entry.id   2dd980fb267f31639353ffd06a7f7e62
#
_cell.length_a   1.000
_cell.length_b   1.000
_cell.length_c   1.000
_cell.angle_alpha   90.00
_cell.angle_beta   90.00
_cell.angle_gamma   90.00
#
_symmetry.space_group_name_H-M   'P 1'
#
loop_
_entity.id
_entity.type
_entity.pdbx_description
1 polymer ?
#
loop_
_entity_poly.entity_id
_entity_poly.type
_entity_poly.pdbx_seq_one_letter_code
_entity_poly.pdbx_strand_id
1 'polypeptide(L)'
;MNNTFTELANALNSHLGSCVALRVLSERGKKIYFPHKGILGQSAEAKGTEINATIGTAFEDDGTPLMLQTVKNAFAMPDHIIHAGFLYQPSFGKAMLRKKWTEMLSKKNKNLQNIKFSEPVVTAALTHALSVSACLFLNPGETIIIPDLYWDNYDLIFCETYGAQIKTFNTFKNGSFDVAALAASLEEGGNGKKVVLLNFPNNPTGYTVTESEANEICETLIACAKKGSDVVVLLDDAYFGLVYEHGIYKESLFGLLANAHENLLAVKLDGPTKEDYVWGFRIGFITFAFHGASVPQLKALEDKAAGMVRATISNTASTSQEILLNAYSSESYEKEKHEKYHTLKIRYEKIKHVLAAHKEYEQSFTAMPFNSGYFMCVKINGADPEAVRQECLKNHGLGVIVLSGLIRIAFSSVALNKIEELFKRLHKAVQAVKA
;
A
#
# COMPACT_ATOMS: atom_id res chain seq x y z
N MET A 1 11.84 -17.34 -0.06
CA MET A 1 10.38 -17.14 -0.14
C MET A 1 9.71 -17.81 -1.34
N ASN A 2 10.37 -17.91 -2.51
CA ASN A 2 9.73 -18.51 -3.71
C ASN A 2 9.26 -19.98 -3.58
N ASN A 3 9.80 -20.80 -2.67
CA ASN A 3 9.36 -22.19 -2.52
C ASN A 3 7.94 -22.34 -1.98
N THR A 4 7.54 -21.51 -1.01
CA THR A 4 6.22 -21.63 -0.35
C THR A 4 5.07 -21.31 -1.30
N PHE A 5 5.24 -20.36 -2.21
CA PHE A 5 4.20 -19.98 -3.18
C PHE A 5 4.01 -21.05 -4.25
N THR A 6 5.11 -21.61 -4.76
CA THR A 6 5.08 -22.73 -5.70
C THR A 6 4.40 -23.95 -5.06
N GLU A 7 4.63 -24.21 -3.78
CA GLU A 7 4.00 -25.30 -3.04
C GLU A 7 2.48 -25.13 -2.93
N LEU A 8 1.98 -23.90 -2.68
CA LEU A 8 0.55 -23.62 -2.61
C LEU A 8 -0.14 -23.86 -3.96
N ALA A 9 0.43 -23.35 -5.05
CA ALA A 9 -0.09 -23.59 -6.40
C ALA A 9 -0.07 -25.08 -6.76
N ASN A 10 1.02 -25.79 -6.45
CA ASN A 10 1.15 -27.22 -6.69
C ASN A 10 0.16 -28.05 -5.88
N ALA A 11 -0.16 -27.65 -4.64
CA ALA A 11 -1.20 -28.30 -3.84
C ALA A 11 -2.58 -28.20 -4.52
N LEU A 12 -2.94 -27.01 -5.04
CA LEU A 12 -4.19 -26.84 -5.80
C LEU A 12 -4.20 -27.69 -7.07
N ASN A 13 -3.09 -27.72 -7.82
CA ASN A 13 -2.96 -28.54 -9.02
C ASN A 13 -3.08 -30.05 -8.70
N SER A 14 -2.54 -30.48 -7.55
CA SER A 14 -2.66 -31.87 -7.09
C SER A 14 -4.11 -32.25 -6.77
N HIS A 15 -4.90 -31.35 -6.19
CA HIS A 15 -6.34 -31.59 -5.98
C HIS A 15 -7.12 -31.71 -7.28
N LEU A 16 -6.71 -31.00 -8.34
CA LEU A 16 -7.31 -31.16 -9.66
C LEU A 16 -6.93 -32.52 -10.33
N GLY A 17 -5.83 -33.13 -9.90
CA GLY A 17 -5.38 -34.45 -10.38
C GLY A 17 -5.20 -34.48 -11.90
N SER A 18 -5.74 -35.52 -12.54
CA SER A 18 -5.66 -35.70 -14.00
C SER A 18 -6.91 -35.18 -14.74
N CYS A 19 -7.79 -34.44 -14.05
CA CYS A 19 -9.03 -33.96 -14.64
C CYS A 19 -8.81 -32.96 -15.80
N VAL A 20 -9.86 -32.75 -16.60
CA VAL A 20 -9.79 -31.83 -17.73
C VAL A 20 -9.44 -30.40 -17.28
N ALA A 21 -9.89 -29.97 -16.09
CA ALA A 21 -9.61 -28.63 -15.59
C ALA A 21 -8.11 -28.37 -15.49
N LEU A 22 -7.31 -29.29 -14.90
CA LEU A 22 -5.86 -29.11 -14.85
C LEU A 22 -5.21 -29.10 -16.23
N ARG A 23 -5.67 -29.99 -17.13
CA ARG A 23 -5.06 -30.11 -18.49
C ARG A 23 -5.25 -28.85 -19.34
N VAL A 24 -6.34 -28.10 -19.12
CA VAL A 24 -6.65 -26.89 -19.91
C VAL A 24 -6.18 -25.59 -19.27
N LEU A 25 -5.70 -25.64 -18.00
CA LEU A 25 -5.06 -24.46 -17.41
C LEU A 25 -3.81 -24.04 -18.18
N SER A 26 -3.69 -22.75 -18.46
CA SER A 26 -2.44 -22.18 -18.96
C SER A 26 -1.32 -22.33 -17.91
N GLU A 27 -0.05 -22.21 -18.34
CA GLU A 27 1.07 -22.22 -17.38
C GLU A 27 0.96 -21.14 -16.31
N ARG A 28 0.41 -19.97 -16.67
CA ARG A 28 0.09 -18.91 -15.70
C ARG A 28 -1.04 -19.35 -14.76
N GLY A 29 -2.12 -19.93 -15.29
CA GLY A 29 -3.23 -20.44 -14.49
C GLY A 29 -2.81 -21.50 -13.46
N LYS A 30 -1.83 -22.36 -13.80
CA LYS A 30 -1.26 -23.34 -12.88
C LYS A 30 -0.42 -22.70 -11.74
N LYS A 31 0.08 -21.49 -11.91
CA LYS A 31 0.87 -20.76 -10.89
C LYS A 31 0.00 -19.94 -9.93
N ILE A 32 -1.22 -19.59 -10.31
CA ILE A 32 -2.11 -18.78 -9.47
C ILE A 32 -2.62 -19.61 -8.29
N TYR A 33 -2.63 -19.02 -7.12
CA TYR A 33 -3.16 -19.56 -5.87
C TYR A 33 -3.85 -18.47 -5.05
N PHE A 34 -4.71 -18.88 -4.11
CA PHE A 34 -5.20 -17.97 -3.08
C PHE A 34 -4.36 -18.14 -1.80
N PRO A 35 -3.82 -17.06 -1.22
CA PRO A 35 -2.90 -17.14 -0.07
C PRO A 35 -3.64 -17.40 1.25
N HIS A 36 -4.15 -18.63 1.45
CA HIS A 36 -4.90 -19.02 2.65
C HIS A 36 -4.12 -18.83 3.97
N LYS A 37 -2.79 -18.87 3.94
CA LYS A 37 -1.91 -18.64 5.10
C LYS A 37 -1.35 -17.21 5.15
N GLY A 38 -1.63 -16.38 4.15
CA GLY A 38 -1.24 -14.97 4.11
C GLY A 38 -2.11 -14.09 5.01
N ILE A 39 -2.02 -12.78 4.83
CA ILE A 39 -2.75 -11.77 5.63
C ILE A 39 -4.25 -12.09 5.71
N LEU A 40 -4.90 -12.47 4.60
CA LEU A 40 -6.34 -12.75 4.57
C LEU A 40 -6.71 -14.00 5.38
N GLY A 41 -5.90 -15.06 5.27
CA GLY A 41 -6.11 -16.29 6.04
C GLY A 41 -5.95 -16.06 7.54
N GLN A 42 -4.86 -15.43 7.95
CA GLN A 42 -4.60 -15.09 9.34
C GLN A 42 -5.67 -14.15 9.92
N SER A 43 -6.18 -13.19 9.11
CA SER A 43 -7.30 -12.34 9.51
C SER A 43 -8.61 -13.14 9.69
N ALA A 44 -8.84 -14.16 8.88
CA ALA A 44 -10.00 -15.03 9.04
C ALA A 44 -9.92 -15.86 10.33
N GLU A 45 -8.74 -16.37 10.68
CA GLU A 45 -8.50 -17.07 11.96
C GLU A 45 -8.73 -16.18 13.18
N ALA A 46 -8.41 -14.88 13.07
CA ALA A 46 -8.59 -13.90 14.13
C ALA A 46 -10.04 -13.39 14.28
N LYS A 47 -10.96 -13.88 13.44
CA LYS A 47 -12.37 -13.48 13.53
C LYS A 47 -12.97 -13.89 14.88
N GLY A 48 -13.54 -12.93 15.59
CA GLY A 48 -14.14 -13.15 16.91
C GLY A 48 -13.18 -13.02 18.09
N THR A 49 -11.90 -12.71 17.87
CA THR A 49 -11.01 -12.32 18.97
C THR A 49 -11.46 -11.01 19.61
N GLU A 50 -11.22 -10.83 20.90
CA GLU A 50 -11.62 -9.63 21.65
C GLU A 50 -10.87 -8.37 21.13
N ILE A 51 -9.61 -8.54 20.77
CA ILE A 51 -8.78 -7.49 20.16
C ILE A 51 -8.30 -8.03 18.82
N ASN A 52 -8.84 -7.50 17.72
CA ASN A 52 -8.44 -7.88 16.37
C ASN A 52 -7.58 -6.76 15.73
N ALA A 53 -6.29 -6.95 15.72
CA ALA A 53 -5.30 -6.05 15.15
C ALA A 53 -4.75 -6.57 13.79
N THR A 54 -5.55 -7.32 13.03
CA THR A 54 -5.14 -7.90 11.74
C THR A 54 -5.53 -7.08 10.53
N ILE A 55 -6.66 -6.36 10.59
CA ILE A 55 -7.37 -5.81 9.43
C ILE A 55 -6.81 -4.44 9.05
N GLY A 56 -6.55 -4.23 7.74
CA GLY A 56 -6.15 -2.93 7.17
C GLY A 56 -7.32 -1.94 6.98
N THR A 57 -8.31 -1.99 7.86
CA THR A 57 -9.45 -1.06 7.95
C THR A 57 -9.32 -0.30 9.25
N ALA A 58 -9.65 1.00 9.24
CA ALA A 58 -9.72 1.77 10.47
C ALA A 58 -11.15 1.75 11.03
N PHE A 59 -11.28 1.64 12.35
CA PHE A 59 -12.56 1.61 13.06
C PHE A 59 -12.62 2.70 14.12
N GLU A 60 -13.83 3.15 14.43
CA GLU A 60 -14.12 3.93 15.62
C GLU A 60 -13.94 3.06 16.88
N ASP A 61 -13.96 3.67 18.06
CA ASP A 61 -13.80 2.92 19.32
C ASP A 61 -15.02 2.04 19.65
N ASP A 62 -16.16 2.28 19.03
CA ASP A 62 -17.38 1.47 19.13
C ASP A 62 -17.42 0.28 18.14
N GLY A 63 -16.37 0.13 17.32
CA GLY A 63 -16.26 -0.95 16.33
C GLY A 63 -16.95 -0.66 15.00
N THR A 64 -17.51 0.53 14.77
CA THR A 64 -18.01 0.93 13.46
C THR A 64 -16.84 1.35 12.55
N PRO A 65 -16.93 1.17 11.21
CA PRO A 65 -15.88 1.64 10.32
C PRO A 65 -15.67 3.16 10.42
N LEU A 66 -14.43 3.59 10.48
CA LEU A 66 -14.09 5.01 10.36
C LEU A 66 -14.60 5.52 9.01
N MET A 67 -15.40 6.57 8.98
CA MET A 67 -15.93 7.13 7.74
C MET A 67 -16.11 8.65 7.84
N LEU A 68 -16.04 9.31 6.69
CA LEU A 68 -16.37 10.72 6.59
C LEU A 68 -17.90 10.87 6.47
N GLN A 69 -18.49 11.78 7.24
CA GLN A 69 -19.92 12.03 7.19
C GLN A 69 -20.35 12.58 5.82
N THR A 70 -19.50 13.37 5.17
CA THR A 70 -19.68 13.84 3.80
C THR A 70 -19.82 12.70 2.80
N VAL A 71 -18.99 11.64 2.94
CA VAL A 71 -19.10 10.43 2.09
C VAL A 71 -20.38 9.69 2.40
N LYS A 72 -20.74 9.53 3.68
CA LYS A 72 -22.01 8.90 4.09
C LYS A 72 -23.22 9.65 3.53
N ASN A 73 -23.22 10.97 3.65
CA ASN A 73 -24.31 11.79 3.14
C ASN A 73 -24.42 11.73 1.60
N ALA A 74 -23.29 11.53 0.91
CA ALA A 74 -23.28 11.42 -0.53
C ALA A 74 -24.01 10.16 -1.08
N PHE A 75 -24.40 9.20 -0.23
CA PHE A 75 -25.29 8.10 -0.63
C PHE A 75 -26.74 8.58 -0.86
N ALA A 76 -27.15 9.67 -0.24
CA ALA A 76 -28.45 10.31 -0.49
C ALA A 76 -28.33 11.33 -1.64
N MET A 77 -27.88 10.84 -2.80
CA MET A 77 -27.64 11.68 -3.98
C MET A 77 -28.94 12.16 -4.65
N PRO A 78 -28.93 13.36 -5.27
CA PRO A 78 -30.00 13.77 -6.17
C PRO A 78 -30.17 12.82 -7.35
N ASP A 79 -31.39 12.69 -7.88
CA ASP A 79 -31.73 11.75 -8.96
C ASP A 79 -30.81 11.84 -10.17
N HIS A 80 -30.40 13.04 -10.57
CA HIS A 80 -29.50 13.18 -11.74
C HIS A 80 -28.10 12.58 -11.51
N ILE A 81 -27.60 12.56 -10.27
CA ILE A 81 -26.34 11.93 -9.88
C ILE A 81 -26.53 10.41 -9.79
N ILE A 82 -27.67 9.97 -9.23
CA ILE A 82 -28.05 8.55 -9.21
C ILE A 82 -28.09 8.03 -10.64
N HIS A 83 -28.79 8.69 -11.57
CA HIS A 83 -28.85 8.32 -12.97
C HIS A 83 -27.46 8.22 -13.62
N ALA A 84 -26.56 9.17 -13.34
CA ALA A 84 -25.18 9.11 -13.82
C ALA A 84 -24.42 7.88 -13.30
N GLY A 85 -24.73 7.43 -12.08
CA GLY A 85 -24.15 6.23 -11.48
C GLY A 85 -24.53 4.91 -12.17
N PHE A 86 -25.64 4.87 -12.92
CA PHE A 86 -26.06 3.70 -13.71
C PHE A 86 -25.41 3.63 -15.09
N LEU A 87 -24.78 4.70 -15.58
CA LEU A 87 -24.14 4.74 -16.87
C LEU A 87 -22.69 4.27 -16.81
N TYR A 88 -22.20 3.70 -17.91
CA TYR A 88 -20.77 3.43 -18.05
C TYR A 88 -19.96 4.71 -18.01
N GLN A 89 -18.82 4.68 -17.30
CA GLN A 89 -17.81 5.72 -17.40
C GLN A 89 -16.80 5.40 -18.51
N PRO A 90 -16.08 6.40 -19.04
CA PRO A 90 -14.93 6.15 -19.90
C PRO A 90 -13.88 5.28 -19.16
N SER A 91 -13.08 4.53 -19.91
CA SER A 91 -11.98 3.73 -19.35
C SER A 91 -10.92 4.58 -18.63
N PHE A 92 -10.85 5.87 -18.95
CA PHE A 92 -10.05 6.87 -18.21
C PHE A 92 -10.62 7.19 -16.82
N GLY A 93 -11.90 6.91 -16.59
CA GLY A 93 -12.69 7.41 -15.49
C GLY A 93 -13.43 8.72 -15.79
N LYS A 94 -14.25 9.15 -14.86
CA LYS A 94 -15.06 10.39 -14.97
C LYS A 94 -14.14 11.62 -15.04
N ALA A 95 -14.28 12.41 -16.09
CA ALA A 95 -13.42 13.57 -16.36
C ALA A 95 -13.41 14.58 -15.18
N MET A 96 -14.57 14.85 -14.57
CA MET A 96 -14.66 15.76 -13.43
C MET A 96 -13.93 15.20 -12.19
N LEU A 97 -13.98 13.89 -11.93
CA LEU A 97 -13.26 13.28 -10.81
C LEU A 97 -11.74 13.32 -11.04
N ARG A 98 -11.28 13.04 -12.28
CA ARG A 98 -9.87 13.12 -12.67
C ARG A 98 -9.32 14.53 -12.45
N LYS A 99 -10.06 15.54 -12.92
CA LYS A 99 -9.72 16.95 -12.72
C LYS A 99 -9.66 17.30 -11.24
N LYS A 100 -10.67 16.92 -10.47
CA LYS A 100 -10.72 17.17 -9.02
C LYS A 100 -9.54 16.52 -8.30
N TRP A 101 -9.18 15.27 -8.67
CA TRP A 101 -8.01 14.60 -8.10
C TRP A 101 -6.70 15.29 -8.47
N THR A 102 -6.57 15.78 -9.72
CA THR A 102 -5.41 16.61 -10.14
C THR A 102 -5.24 17.86 -9.29
N GLU A 103 -6.34 18.58 -9.01
CA GLU A 103 -6.34 19.74 -8.12
C GLU A 103 -5.89 19.37 -6.69
N MET A 104 -6.41 18.24 -6.17
CA MET A 104 -6.05 17.73 -4.85
C MET A 104 -4.58 17.28 -4.79
N LEU A 105 -4.06 16.62 -5.83
CA LEU A 105 -2.65 16.25 -5.92
C LEU A 105 -1.74 17.47 -5.85
N SER A 106 -2.03 18.51 -6.64
CA SER A 106 -1.25 19.75 -6.65
C SER A 106 -1.31 20.49 -5.31
N LYS A 107 -2.46 20.46 -4.63
CA LYS A 107 -2.62 21.06 -3.30
C LYS A 107 -1.83 20.33 -2.22
N LYS A 108 -1.80 18.99 -2.27
CA LYS A 108 -1.13 18.13 -1.29
C LYS A 108 0.38 18.02 -1.50
N ASN A 109 0.88 18.32 -2.69
CA ASN A 109 2.29 18.18 -3.06
C ASN A 109 2.82 19.51 -3.63
N LYS A 110 3.44 20.31 -2.78
CA LYS A 110 3.96 21.64 -3.16
C LYS A 110 5.00 21.57 -4.26
N ASN A 111 5.79 20.48 -4.29
CA ASN A 111 6.80 20.24 -5.31
C ASN A 111 6.21 19.99 -6.70
N LEU A 112 4.91 19.81 -6.84
CA LEU A 112 4.22 19.72 -8.14
C LEU A 112 3.81 21.08 -8.72
N GLN A 113 4.02 22.18 -8.01
CA GLN A 113 3.72 23.52 -8.54
C GLN A 113 4.55 23.79 -9.80
N ASN A 114 3.84 24.16 -10.89
CA ASN A 114 4.41 24.42 -12.22
C ASN A 114 5.07 23.19 -12.91
N ILE A 115 4.91 21.99 -12.36
CA ILE A 115 5.34 20.75 -13.00
C ILE A 115 4.19 20.19 -13.84
N LYS A 116 4.52 19.75 -15.07
CA LYS A 116 3.56 19.03 -15.92
C LYS A 116 3.55 17.55 -15.55
N PHE A 117 2.38 17.03 -15.33
CA PHE A 117 2.13 15.59 -15.14
C PHE A 117 0.81 15.20 -15.84
N SER A 118 0.58 13.91 -16.07
CA SER A 118 -0.62 13.43 -16.73
C SER A 118 -1.87 13.67 -15.86
N GLU A 119 -3.03 13.78 -16.48
CA GLU A 119 -4.26 13.60 -15.70
C GLU A 119 -4.32 12.17 -15.15
N PRO A 120 -4.76 11.98 -13.87
CA PRO A 120 -4.90 10.65 -13.27
C PRO A 120 -5.87 9.78 -14.06
N VAL A 121 -5.51 8.53 -14.38
CA VAL A 121 -6.45 7.53 -14.91
C VAL A 121 -7.03 6.74 -13.75
N VAL A 122 -8.36 6.61 -13.73
CA VAL A 122 -9.08 5.93 -12.65
C VAL A 122 -8.92 4.41 -12.77
N THR A 123 -8.54 3.76 -11.69
CA THR A 123 -8.35 2.30 -11.59
C THR A 123 -9.25 1.70 -10.51
N ALA A 124 -9.46 0.37 -10.53
CA ALA A 124 -10.18 -0.34 -9.47
C ALA A 124 -9.29 -0.50 -8.23
N ALA A 125 -9.06 0.59 -7.50
CA ALA A 125 -8.12 0.78 -6.42
C ALA A 125 -6.65 0.56 -6.81
N LEU A 126 -5.74 0.66 -5.84
CA LEU A 126 -4.31 0.59 -6.09
C LEU A 126 -3.83 -0.78 -6.55
N THR A 127 -4.46 -1.86 -6.12
CA THR A 127 -4.14 -3.21 -6.63
C THR A 127 -4.25 -3.27 -8.16
N HIS A 128 -5.28 -2.66 -8.74
CA HIS A 128 -5.41 -2.56 -10.19
C HIS A 128 -4.39 -1.58 -10.80
N ALA A 129 -4.10 -0.45 -10.14
CA ALA A 129 -3.05 0.48 -10.60
C ALA A 129 -1.67 -0.19 -10.65
N LEU A 130 -1.33 -1.03 -9.65
CA LEU A 130 -0.13 -1.86 -9.64
C LEU A 130 -0.12 -2.88 -10.79
N SER A 131 -1.24 -3.54 -11.03
CA SER A 131 -1.41 -4.48 -12.16
C SER A 131 -1.25 -3.79 -13.52
N VAL A 132 -1.83 -2.59 -13.69
CA VAL A 132 -1.63 -1.74 -14.88
C VAL A 132 -0.15 -1.37 -15.04
N SER A 133 0.52 -0.96 -13.96
CA SER A 133 1.95 -0.61 -13.98
C SER A 133 2.83 -1.82 -14.34
N ALA A 134 2.52 -3.00 -13.78
CA ALA A 134 3.24 -4.24 -14.11
C ALA A 134 3.14 -4.55 -15.62
N CYS A 135 1.92 -4.45 -16.19
CA CYS A 135 1.71 -4.64 -17.62
C CYS A 135 2.46 -3.63 -18.49
N LEU A 136 2.51 -2.36 -18.08
CA LEU A 136 3.13 -1.31 -18.87
C LEU A 136 4.66 -1.32 -18.79
N PHE A 137 5.25 -1.73 -17.67
CA PHE A 137 6.67 -1.51 -17.40
C PHE A 137 7.49 -2.78 -17.16
N LEU A 138 6.90 -3.97 -17.12
CA LEU A 138 7.62 -5.20 -16.86
C LEU A 138 7.30 -6.28 -17.90
N ASN A 139 8.35 -6.81 -18.54
CA ASN A 139 8.25 -8.03 -19.32
C ASN A 139 8.43 -9.25 -18.39
N PRO A 140 7.93 -10.45 -18.78
CA PRO A 140 8.26 -11.68 -18.08
C PRO A 140 9.76 -11.88 -17.93
N GLY A 141 10.23 -12.21 -16.73
CA GLY A 141 11.67 -12.37 -16.40
C GLY A 141 12.39 -11.08 -16.02
N GLU A 142 11.81 -9.90 -16.26
CA GLU A 142 12.40 -8.64 -15.78
C GLU A 142 12.23 -8.47 -14.27
N THR A 143 13.10 -7.66 -13.69
CA THR A 143 13.18 -7.46 -12.24
C THR A 143 12.54 -6.16 -11.80
N ILE A 144 11.77 -6.22 -10.70
CA ILE A 144 11.33 -5.06 -9.93
C ILE A 144 12.10 -5.05 -8.59
N ILE A 145 12.68 -3.89 -8.25
CA ILE A 145 13.48 -3.66 -7.05
C ILE A 145 12.57 -3.07 -5.96
N ILE A 146 12.48 -3.72 -4.81
CA ILE A 146 11.63 -3.28 -3.68
C ILE A 146 12.35 -3.47 -2.34
N PRO A 147 11.97 -2.75 -1.24
CA PRO A 147 12.43 -3.08 0.11
C PRO A 147 12.00 -4.50 0.52
N ASP A 148 12.74 -5.17 1.41
CA ASP A 148 12.42 -6.53 1.88
C ASP A 148 11.19 -6.62 2.80
N LEU A 149 10.78 -5.50 3.39
CA LEU A 149 9.53 -5.38 4.14
C LEU A 149 8.47 -4.72 3.25
N TYR A 150 7.72 -5.56 2.54
CA TYR A 150 6.72 -5.15 1.57
C TYR A 150 5.39 -5.89 1.74
N TRP A 151 4.36 -5.41 1.08
CA TRP A 151 3.04 -6.04 1.03
C TRP A 151 3.10 -7.34 0.22
N ASP A 152 2.76 -8.47 0.84
CA ASP A 152 2.85 -9.82 0.28
C ASP A 152 2.09 -10.02 -1.06
N ASN A 153 1.07 -9.21 -1.31
CA ASN A 153 0.33 -9.29 -2.57
C ASN A 153 1.13 -8.82 -3.80
N TYR A 154 2.29 -8.18 -3.60
CA TYR A 154 3.18 -7.86 -4.74
C TYR A 154 3.70 -9.11 -5.43
N ASP A 155 3.92 -10.22 -4.72
CA ASP A 155 4.28 -11.50 -5.31
C ASP A 155 3.22 -11.99 -6.30
N LEU A 156 1.93 -11.96 -5.91
CA LEU A 156 0.83 -12.34 -6.80
C LEU A 156 0.71 -11.43 -8.02
N ILE A 157 0.86 -10.12 -7.82
CA ILE A 157 0.75 -9.14 -8.91
C ILE A 157 1.94 -9.27 -9.85
N PHE A 158 3.16 -9.05 -9.37
CA PHE A 158 4.32 -8.92 -10.24
C PHE A 158 4.86 -10.28 -10.70
N CYS A 159 4.98 -11.26 -9.81
CA CYS A 159 5.58 -12.54 -10.13
C CYS A 159 4.57 -13.48 -10.78
N GLU A 160 3.48 -13.80 -10.11
CA GLU A 160 2.59 -14.87 -10.59
C GLU A 160 1.71 -14.39 -11.77
N THR A 161 1.25 -13.12 -11.74
CA THR A 161 0.39 -12.61 -12.81
C THR A 161 1.18 -12.14 -14.03
N TYR A 162 2.29 -11.40 -13.83
CA TYR A 162 3.05 -10.80 -14.94
C TYR A 162 4.39 -11.48 -15.21
N GLY A 163 4.81 -12.43 -14.39
CA GLY A 163 6.03 -13.21 -14.60
C GLY A 163 7.32 -12.44 -14.34
N ALA A 164 7.26 -11.31 -13.65
CA ALA A 164 8.43 -10.56 -13.23
C ALA A 164 9.14 -11.23 -12.05
N GLN A 165 10.32 -10.76 -11.71
CA GLN A 165 11.09 -11.22 -10.55
C GLN A 165 11.20 -10.09 -9.54
N ILE A 166 10.87 -10.35 -8.27
CA ILE A 166 11.10 -9.41 -7.19
C ILE A 166 12.54 -9.58 -6.69
N LYS A 167 13.27 -8.47 -6.69
CA LYS A 167 14.58 -8.33 -6.06
C LYS A 167 14.44 -7.41 -4.86
N THR A 168 14.84 -7.88 -3.68
CA THR A 168 14.73 -7.10 -2.46
C THR A 168 16.07 -6.53 -2.02
N PHE A 169 16.00 -5.38 -1.33
CA PHE A 169 17.09 -4.79 -0.55
C PHE A 169 16.62 -4.56 0.88
N ASN A 170 17.56 -4.47 1.84
CA ASN A 170 17.22 -4.24 3.24
C ASN A 170 16.46 -2.92 3.41
N THR A 171 15.30 -2.96 4.06
CA THR A 171 14.49 -1.77 4.34
C THR A 171 15.17 -0.84 5.33
N PHE A 172 15.78 -1.40 6.39
CA PHE A 172 16.34 -0.62 7.48
C PHE A 172 17.80 -0.95 7.79
N LYS A 173 18.54 0.10 8.13
CA LYS A 173 19.88 0.03 8.72
C LYS A 173 19.96 1.03 9.88
N ASN A 174 20.30 0.54 11.07
CA ASN A 174 20.42 1.38 12.29
C ASN A 174 19.16 2.22 12.59
N GLY A 175 17.97 1.71 12.30
CA GLY A 175 16.69 2.38 12.56
C GLY A 175 16.23 3.37 11.51
N SER A 176 16.99 3.60 10.44
CA SER A 176 16.71 4.47 9.30
C SER A 176 16.51 3.67 8.02
N PHE A 177 15.90 4.23 6.99
CA PHE A 177 15.79 3.59 5.68
C PHE A 177 17.18 3.38 5.07
N ASP A 178 17.44 2.17 4.53
CA ASP A 178 18.77 1.83 3.98
C ASP A 178 18.93 2.31 2.52
N VAL A 179 19.20 3.60 2.35
CA VAL A 179 19.44 4.22 1.03
C VAL A 179 20.67 3.61 0.35
N ALA A 180 21.68 3.19 1.12
CA ALA A 180 22.87 2.55 0.57
C ALA A 180 22.55 1.17 -0.04
N ALA A 181 21.65 0.41 0.56
CA ALA A 181 21.17 -0.87 0.01
C ALA A 181 20.35 -0.65 -1.28
N LEU A 182 19.53 0.40 -1.34
CA LEU A 182 18.84 0.80 -2.58
C LEU A 182 19.88 1.14 -3.68
N ALA A 183 20.90 1.95 -3.37
CA ALA A 183 21.95 2.34 -4.32
C ALA A 183 22.69 1.11 -4.87
N ALA A 184 23.10 0.18 -4.00
CA ALA A 184 23.75 -1.06 -4.39
C ALA A 184 22.86 -1.91 -5.32
N SER A 185 21.56 -2.00 -5.00
CA SER A 185 20.61 -2.77 -5.83
C SER A 185 20.40 -2.17 -7.22
N LEU A 186 20.50 -0.84 -7.35
CA LEU A 186 20.43 -0.14 -8.64
C LEU A 186 21.69 -0.34 -9.50
N GLU A 187 22.84 -0.49 -8.88
CA GLU A 187 24.13 -0.69 -9.58
C GLU A 187 24.27 -2.13 -10.14
N GLU A 188 23.62 -3.09 -9.51
CA GLU A 188 23.68 -4.49 -9.99
C GLU A 188 23.11 -4.63 -11.41
N GLY A 189 23.81 -5.42 -12.24
CA GLY A 189 23.46 -5.67 -13.64
C GLY A 189 23.81 -4.51 -14.59
N GLY A 190 24.56 -3.50 -14.14
CA GLY A 190 25.01 -2.38 -14.95
C GLY A 190 23.88 -1.45 -15.39
N ASN A 191 24.13 -0.67 -16.46
CA ASN A 191 23.14 0.21 -17.07
C ASN A 191 22.02 -0.58 -17.76
N GLY A 192 20.83 -0.01 -17.82
CA GLY A 192 19.65 -0.60 -18.45
C GLY A 192 18.38 -0.15 -17.75
N LYS A 193 17.28 -0.79 -18.06
CA LYS A 193 15.99 -0.49 -17.40
C LYS A 193 16.02 -0.94 -15.93
N LYS A 194 15.65 -0.04 -15.04
CA LYS A 194 15.47 -0.29 -13.60
C LYS A 194 14.04 0.07 -13.23
N VAL A 195 13.30 -0.88 -12.69
CA VAL A 195 11.95 -0.64 -12.15
C VAL A 195 12.04 -0.76 -10.63
N VAL A 196 11.72 0.33 -9.94
CA VAL A 196 11.76 0.42 -8.47
C VAL A 196 10.36 0.68 -7.96
N LEU A 197 9.95 0.01 -6.87
CA LEU A 197 8.71 0.32 -6.18
C LEU A 197 9.02 0.74 -4.74
N LEU A 198 8.50 1.89 -4.36
CA LEU A 198 8.58 2.44 -3.01
C LEU A 198 7.16 2.67 -2.48
N ASN A 199 6.92 2.26 -1.23
CA ASN A 199 5.64 2.40 -0.56
C ASN A 199 5.81 3.17 0.75
N PHE A 200 5.31 4.41 0.79
CA PHE A 200 5.34 5.29 1.97
C PHE A 200 4.02 6.04 2.15
N PRO A 201 3.37 5.97 3.33
CA PRO A 201 3.69 5.10 4.49
C PRO A 201 3.69 3.63 4.11
N ASN A 202 4.67 2.88 4.66
CA ASN A 202 4.90 1.50 4.29
C ASN A 202 3.89 0.53 4.93
N ASN A 203 3.45 -0.44 4.18
CA ASN A 203 2.84 -1.68 4.67
C ASN A 203 3.87 -2.80 4.49
N PRO A 204 4.39 -3.43 5.56
CA PRO A 204 3.75 -3.62 6.87
C PRO A 204 4.23 -2.71 8.01
N THR A 205 5.29 -1.93 7.85
CA THR A 205 6.01 -1.35 8.98
C THR A 205 5.37 -0.09 9.57
N GLY A 206 4.58 0.65 8.77
CA GLY A 206 4.08 1.96 9.18
C GLY A 206 5.16 3.05 9.19
N TYR A 207 6.20 2.89 8.37
CA TYR A 207 7.29 3.83 8.25
C TYR A 207 7.13 4.73 7.02
N THR A 208 7.40 6.00 7.21
CA THR A 208 7.63 6.98 6.14
C THR A 208 8.99 7.60 6.36
N VAL A 209 9.71 7.83 5.27
CA VAL A 209 11.04 8.41 5.28
C VAL A 209 11.06 9.83 5.84
N THR A 210 12.16 10.21 6.46
CA THR A 210 12.43 11.59 6.88
C THR A 210 12.63 12.49 5.66
N GLU A 211 12.64 13.81 5.87
CA GLU A 211 12.94 14.78 4.80
C GLU A 211 14.34 14.56 4.20
N SER A 212 15.34 14.20 5.02
CA SER A 212 16.69 13.87 4.54
C SER A 212 16.69 12.60 3.69
N GLU A 213 16.11 11.50 4.21
CA GLU A 213 16.04 10.24 3.49
C GLU A 213 15.26 10.37 2.16
N ALA A 214 14.20 11.18 2.13
CA ALA A 214 13.44 11.44 0.91
C ALA A 214 14.33 12.07 -0.18
N ASN A 215 15.15 13.06 0.19
CA ASN A 215 16.10 13.68 -0.71
C ASN A 215 17.21 12.70 -1.15
N GLU A 216 17.79 11.95 -0.21
CA GLU A 216 18.84 10.97 -0.50
C GLU A 216 18.33 9.85 -1.44
N ILE A 217 17.11 9.37 -1.26
CA ILE A 217 16.46 8.40 -2.17
C ILE A 217 16.34 9.00 -3.57
N CYS A 218 15.82 10.22 -3.68
CA CYS A 218 15.65 10.89 -4.97
C CYS A 218 17.00 11.14 -5.66
N GLU A 219 18.01 11.61 -4.93
CA GLU A 219 19.37 11.80 -5.45
C GLU A 219 19.96 10.47 -5.94
N THR A 220 19.76 9.38 -5.21
CA THR A 220 20.21 8.02 -5.59
C THR A 220 19.58 7.55 -6.90
N LEU A 221 18.26 7.73 -7.06
CA LEU A 221 17.53 7.38 -8.29
C LEU A 221 17.96 8.25 -9.47
N ILE A 222 18.13 9.54 -9.25
CA ILE A 222 18.64 10.49 -10.25
C ILE A 222 20.08 10.15 -10.66
N ALA A 223 20.93 9.78 -9.71
CA ALA A 223 22.30 9.37 -10.00
C ALA A 223 22.35 8.11 -10.86
N CYS A 224 21.46 7.14 -10.63
CA CYS A 224 21.30 5.96 -11.48
C CYS A 224 20.89 6.35 -12.91
N ALA A 225 19.92 7.26 -13.06
CA ALA A 225 19.47 7.77 -14.37
C ALA A 225 20.60 8.54 -15.09
N LYS A 226 21.38 9.35 -14.37
CA LYS A 226 22.56 10.07 -14.92
C LYS A 226 23.67 9.14 -15.40
N LYS A 227 23.79 7.94 -14.82
CA LYS A 227 24.74 6.92 -15.28
C LYS A 227 24.27 6.21 -16.57
N GLY A 228 23.10 6.55 -17.11
CA GLY A 228 22.57 6.03 -18.38
C GLY A 228 21.56 4.88 -18.21
N SER A 229 21.02 4.64 -17.03
CA SER A 229 19.90 3.72 -16.85
C SER A 229 18.55 4.41 -17.11
N ASP A 230 17.58 3.68 -17.69
CA ASP A 230 16.20 4.10 -17.77
C ASP A 230 15.46 3.67 -16.50
N VAL A 231 15.14 4.63 -15.63
CA VAL A 231 14.59 4.38 -14.30
C VAL A 231 13.09 4.62 -14.27
N VAL A 232 12.32 3.61 -13.90
CA VAL A 232 10.88 3.72 -13.61
C VAL A 232 10.68 3.61 -12.11
N VAL A 233 10.08 4.63 -11.50
CA VAL A 233 9.80 4.63 -10.05
C VAL A 233 8.30 4.56 -9.82
N LEU A 234 7.83 3.41 -9.33
CA LEU A 234 6.45 3.18 -8.91
C LEU A 234 6.32 3.63 -7.45
N LEU A 235 5.48 4.61 -7.20
CA LEU A 235 5.24 5.17 -5.88
C LEU A 235 3.86 4.71 -5.41
N ASP A 236 3.84 3.67 -4.56
CA ASP A 236 2.62 3.16 -3.94
C ASP A 236 2.30 4.02 -2.71
N ASP A 237 1.50 5.03 -2.94
CA ASP A 237 1.05 6.00 -1.94
C ASP A 237 -0.28 5.60 -1.29
N ALA A 238 -0.49 4.30 -1.04
CA ALA A 238 -1.74 3.75 -0.50
C ALA A 238 -2.17 4.40 0.83
N TYR A 239 -1.23 4.84 1.64
CA TYR A 239 -1.45 5.45 2.96
C TYR A 239 -1.07 6.93 2.99
N PHE A 240 -1.02 7.60 1.85
CA PHE A 240 -0.67 9.01 1.72
C PHE A 240 -1.45 9.88 2.71
N GLY A 241 -0.76 10.89 3.30
CA GLY A 241 -1.36 11.83 4.25
C GLY A 241 -1.44 11.34 5.70
N LEU A 242 -1.11 10.09 5.98
CA LEU A 242 -1.20 9.49 7.33
C LEU A 242 0.16 9.49 8.05
N VAL A 243 0.78 10.65 8.16
CA VAL A 243 2.09 10.87 8.83
C VAL A 243 1.88 11.56 10.16
N TYR A 244 2.42 11.01 11.25
CA TYR A 244 2.08 11.44 12.62
C TYR A 244 3.20 12.20 13.35
N GLU A 245 4.44 12.14 12.86
CA GLU A 245 5.60 12.78 13.49
C GLU A 245 6.09 14.03 12.73
N HIS A 246 6.87 14.87 13.42
CA HIS A 246 7.59 15.97 12.82
C HIS A 246 8.88 15.48 12.15
N GLY A 247 9.37 16.22 11.13
CA GLY A 247 10.59 15.85 10.40
C GLY A 247 10.44 14.68 9.43
N ILE A 248 9.24 14.10 9.32
CA ILE A 248 8.90 13.07 8.36
C ILE A 248 8.36 13.72 7.09
N TYR A 249 8.77 13.21 5.94
CA TYR A 249 8.34 13.72 4.64
C TYR A 249 6.86 13.48 4.42
N LYS A 250 6.08 14.55 4.28
CA LYS A 250 4.60 14.49 4.24
C LYS A 250 4.02 14.46 2.84
N GLU A 251 4.82 14.81 1.84
CA GLU A 251 4.43 14.80 0.44
C GLU A 251 4.80 13.45 -0.22
N SER A 252 4.36 13.23 -1.44
CA SER A 252 4.81 12.09 -2.23
C SER A 252 6.18 12.35 -2.83
N LEU A 253 7.04 11.34 -2.87
CA LEU A 253 8.30 11.39 -3.62
C LEU A 253 8.06 11.68 -5.12
N PHE A 254 6.83 11.47 -5.61
CA PHE A 254 6.42 11.84 -6.95
C PHE A 254 6.72 13.31 -7.27
N GLY A 255 6.46 14.22 -6.32
CA GLY A 255 6.74 15.65 -6.50
C GLY A 255 8.23 15.96 -6.69
N LEU A 256 9.12 15.23 -6.03
CA LEU A 256 10.56 15.38 -6.16
C LEU A 256 11.10 14.77 -7.46
N LEU A 257 10.46 13.72 -7.97
CA LEU A 257 10.90 12.95 -9.13
C LEU A 257 10.24 13.37 -10.45
N ALA A 258 9.12 14.07 -10.40
CA ALA A 258 8.25 14.36 -11.54
C ALA A 258 8.94 15.11 -12.70
N ASN A 259 10.00 15.88 -12.43
CA ASN A 259 10.76 16.61 -13.45
C ASN A 259 12.28 16.49 -13.20
N ALA A 260 12.72 15.37 -12.61
CA ALA A 260 14.07 15.26 -12.08
C ALA A 260 15.14 14.96 -13.15
N HIS A 261 14.88 14.05 -14.11
CA HIS A 261 15.85 13.64 -15.12
C HIS A 261 15.14 13.04 -16.35
N GLU A 262 15.71 13.21 -17.56
CA GLU A 262 15.14 12.71 -18.82
C GLU A 262 15.02 11.18 -18.89
N ASN A 263 15.91 10.44 -18.23
CA ASN A 263 15.89 8.97 -18.12
C ASN A 263 15.14 8.47 -16.88
N LEU A 264 14.28 9.29 -16.24
CA LEU A 264 13.52 8.89 -15.08
C LEU A 264 12.03 9.17 -15.29
N LEU A 265 11.23 8.11 -15.20
CA LEU A 265 9.78 8.15 -15.22
C LEU A 265 9.25 7.92 -13.79
N ALA A 266 8.57 8.91 -13.24
CA ALA A 266 7.83 8.77 -11.99
C ALA A 266 6.39 8.34 -12.27
N VAL A 267 5.91 7.33 -11.54
CA VAL A 267 4.54 6.80 -11.63
C VAL A 267 3.93 6.79 -10.24
N LYS A 268 2.95 7.65 -10.03
CA LYS A 268 2.21 7.74 -8.77
C LYS A 268 1.00 6.82 -8.80
N LEU A 269 0.89 5.96 -7.81
CA LEU A 269 -0.24 5.07 -7.57
C LEU A 269 -0.87 5.47 -6.25
N ASP A 270 -2.05 6.08 -6.27
CA ASP A 270 -2.71 6.56 -5.08
C ASP A 270 -4.24 6.41 -5.13
N GLY A 271 -4.92 6.85 -4.11
CA GLY A 271 -6.38 6.82 -4.09
C GLY A 271 -6.98 6.99 -2.71
N PRO A 272 -8.30 7.21 -2.65
CA PRO A 272 -9.02 7.56 -1.44
C PRO A 272 -9.19 6.39 -0.45
N THR A 273 -8.79 5.18 -0.81
CA THR A 273 -9.10 3.95 -0.07
C THR A 273 -8.81 4.07 1.43
N LYS A 274 -7.64 4.60 1.82
CA LYS A 274 -7.21 4.72 3.22
C LYS A 274 -7.28 6.16 3.73
N GLU A 275 -6.88 7.13 2.90
CA GLU A 275 -6.88 8.53 3.33
C GLU A 275 -8.29 9.14 3.47
N ASP A 276 -9.30 8.57 2.78
CA ASP A 276 -10.71 9.00 2.86
C ASP A 276 -11.63 7.90 3.43
N TYR A 277 -11.03 6.80 3.93
CA TYR A 277 -11.73 5.72 4.65
C TYR A 277 -12.83 5.03 3.83
N VAL A 278 -12.57 4.78 2.53
CA VAL A 278 -13.54 4.23 1.56
C VAL A 278 -13.07 2.90 0.96
N TRP A 279 -12.66 1.96 1.79
CA TRP A 279 -12.05 0.69 1.36
C TRP A 279 -12.89 -0.09 0.35
N GLY A 280 -14.20 -0.08 0.50
CA GLY A 280 -15.16 -0.80 -0.35
C GLY A 280 -15.43 -0.12 -1.70
N PHE A 281 -15.06 1.14 -1.90
CA PHE A 281 -15.37 1.89 -3.14
C PHE A 281 -14.53 1.44 -4.33
N ARG A 282 -13.36 0.90 -4.06
CA ARG A 282 -12.45 0.39 -5.09
C ARG A 282 -12.11 1.42 -6.16
N ILE A 283 -11.72 2.62 -5.73
CA ILE A 283 -11.20 3.68 -6.59
C ILE A 283 -9.72 3.93 -6.27
N GLY A 284 -8.91 4.03 -7.31
CA GLY A 284 -7.51 4.42 -7.27
C GLY A 284 -7.16 5.19 -8.52
N PHE A 285 -5.94 5.69 -8.59
CA PHE A 285 -5.45 6.50 -9.69
C PHE A 285 -4.03 6.11 -10.05
N ILE A 286 -3.71 6.24 -11.35
CA ILE A 286 -2.35 6.16 -11.86
C ILE A 286 -2.02 7.46 -12.59
N THR A 287 -0.89 8.07 -12.25
CA THR A 287 -0.43 9.36 -12.75
C THR A 287 1.03 9.28 -13.16
N PHE A 288 1.42 9.92 -14.26
CA PHE A 288 2.76 9.85 -14.84
C PHE A 288 3.41 11.21 -14.91
N ALA A 289 4.73 11.27 -14.69
CA ALA A 289 5.53 12.46 -14.90
C ALA A 289 6.98 12.11 -15.26
N PHE A 290 7.59 12.90 -16.13
CA PHE A 290 9.02 12.84 -16.46
C PHE A 290 9.52 14.20 -16.96
N HIS A 291 10.83 14.39 -16.94
CA HIS A 291 11.46 15.65 -17.30
C HIS A 291 11.13 16.07 -18.73
N GLY A 292 10.74 17.33 -18.91
CA GLY A 292 10.47 17.89 -20.24
C GLY A 292 9.24 17.33 -20.94
N ALA A 293 8.37 16.59 -20.24
CA ALA A 293 7.18 15.94 -20.83
C ALA A 293 6.28 16.94 -21.57
N SER A 294 5.96 16.64 -22.83
CA SER A 294 4.94 17.34 -23.61
C SER A 294 3.54 16.79 -23.30
N VAL A 295 2.52 17.62 -23.53
CA VAL A 295 1.12 17.19 -23.35
C VAL A 295 0.77 15.96 -24.19
N PRO A 296 1.16 15.83 -25.48
CA PRO A 296 0.91 14.61 -26.25
C PRO A 296 1.56 13.35 -25.66
N GLN A 297 2.77 13.47 -25.11
CA GLN A 297 3.47 12.32 -24.48
C GLN A 297 2.76 11.86 -23.20
N LEU A 298 2.35 12.78 -22.34
CA LEU A 298 1.57 12.46 -21.14
C LEU A 298 0.24 11.83 -21.52
N LYS A 299 -0.45 12.37 -22.52
CA LYS A 299 -1.71 11.82 -23.03
C LYS A 299 -1.53 10.40 -23.59
N ALA A 300 -0.44 10.11 -24.27
CA ALA A 300 -0.14 8.77 -24.75
C ALA A 300 0.02 7.75 -23.60
N LEU A 301 0.60 8.15 -22.45
CA LEU A 301 0.68 7.29 -21.26
C LEU A 301 -0.69 7.09 -20.62
N GLU A 302 -1.53 8.14 -20.57
CA GLU A 302 -2.93 8.01 -20.12
C GLU A 302 -3.70 7.03 -21.03
N ASP A 303 -3.55 7.13 -22.36
CA ASP A 303 -4.21 6.24 -23.32
C ASP A 303 -3.77 4.78 -23.14
N LYS A 304 -2.47 4.53 -22.86
CA LYS A 304 -1.97 3.18 -22.55
C LYS A 304 -2.56 2.64 -21.24
N ALA A 305 -2.58 3.44 -20.19
CA ALA A 305 -3.20 3.04 -18.92
C ALA A 305 -4.70 2.78 -19.07
N ALA A 306 -5.43 3.68 -19.73
CA ALA A 306 -6.86 3.52 -20.03
C ALA A 306 -7.13 2.30 -20.92
N GLY A 307 -6.24 2.01 -21.89
CA GLY A 307 -6.27 0.80 -22.70
C GLY A 307 -6.19 -0.47 -21.85
N MET A 308 -5.31 -0.47 -20.83
CA MET A 308 -5.21 -1.60 -19.89
C MET A 308 -6.45 -1.70 -18.99
N VAL A 309 -6.99 -0.58 -18.51
CA VAL A 309 -8.30 -0.56 -17.81
C VAL A 309 -9.39 -1.15 -18.69
N ARG A 310 -9.45 -0.74 -19.99
CA ARG A 310 -10.42 -1.27 -20.94
C ARG A 310 -10.31 -2.76 -21.14
N ALA A 311 -9.08 -3.28 -21.21
CA ALA A 311 -8.81 -4.70 -21.44
C ALA A 311 -9.12 -5.59 -20.23
N THR A 312 -9.02 -5.05 -19.01
CA THR A 312 -9.18 -5.84 -17.78
C THR A 312 -10.57 -5.77 -17.17
N ILE A 313 -11.12 -4.56 -17.03
CA ILE A 313 -12.37 -4.31 -16.30
C ILE A 313 -13.35 -3.42 -17.07
N SER A 314 -13.05 -3.06 -18.32
CA SER A 314 -13.80 -2.13 -19.16
C SER A 314 -13.76 -0.68 -18.65
N ASN A 315 -14.19 -0.43 -17.44
CA ASN A 315 -14.14 0.85 -16.71
C ASN A 315 -14.36 0.58 -15.22
N THR A 316 -14.03 1.56 -14.38
CA THR A 316 -14.26 1.48 -12.93
C THR A 316 -15.71 1.81 -12.57
N ALA A 317 -16.14 1.39 -11.38
CA ALA A 317 -17.50 1.59 -10.88
C ALA A 317 -17.94 3.06 -10.94
N SER A 318 -19.00 3.34 -11.68
CA SER A 318 -19.56 4.68 -11.87
C SER A 318 -20.07 5.26 -10.56
N THR A 319 -20.86 4.49 -9.81
CA THR A 319 -21.47 4.93 -8.54
C THR A 319 -20.43 5.40 -7.53
N SER A 320 -19.31 4.67 -7.37
CA SER A 320 -18.24 5.07 -6.46
C SER A 320 -17.58 6.39 -6.88
N GLN A 321 -17.42 6.63 -8.18
CA GLN A 321 -16.87 7.88 -8.71
C GLN A 321 -17.80 9.07 -8.47
N GLU A 322 -19.12 8.88 -8.64
CA GLU A 322 -20.13 9.92 -8.38
C GLU A 322 -20.19 10.28 -6.89
N ILE A 323 -20.21 9.29 -6.00
CA ILE A 323 -20.22 9.50 -4.55
C ILE A 323 -19.00 10.30 -4.11
N LEU A 324 -17.80 9.92 -4.57
CA LEU A 324 -16.57 10.62 -4.21
C LEU A 324 -16.55 12.05 -4.73
N LEU A 325 -16.93 12.26 -6.00
CA LEU A 325 -16.95 13.60 -6.57
C LEU A 325 -17.91 14.53 -5.81
N ASN A 326 -19.08 14.02 -5.42
CA ASN A 326 -20.05 14.75 -4.61
C ASN A 326 -19.48 15.08 -3.21
N ALA A 327 -18.85 14.11 -2.54
CA ALA A 327 -18.22 14.30 -1.24
C ALA A 327 -17.10 15.35 -1.29
N TYR A 328 -16.25 15.33 -2.33
CA TYR A 328 -15.15 16.29 -2.52
C TYR A 328 -15.61 17.73 -2.82
N SER A 329 -16.88 17.92 -3.11
CA SER A 329 -17.49 19.23 -3.30
C SER A 329 -18.01 19.83 -2.00
N SER A 330 -18.03 19.08 -0.90
CA SER A 330 -18.50 19.54 0.40
C SER A 330 -17.46 20.41 1.11
N GLU A 331 -17.91 21.53 1.69
CA GLU A 331 -17.05 22.42 2.49
C GLU A 331 -16.53 21.74 3.78
N SER A 332 -17.25 20.74 4.32
CA SER A 332 -16.85 20.04 5.53
C SER A 332 -15.84 18.91 5.30
N TYR A 333 -15.58 18.51 4.02
CA TYR A 333 -14.71 17.36 3.70
C TYR A 333 -13.34 17.42 4.36
N GLU A 334 -12.62 18.54 4.21
CA GLU A 334 -11.26 18.68 4.76
C GLU A 334 -11.25 18.64 6.29
N LYS A 335 -12.26 19.26 6.93
CA LYS A 335 -12.42 19.24 8.40
C LYS A 335 -12.65 17.81 8.90
N GLU A 336 -13.61 17.11 8.32
CA GLU A 336 -13.91 15.71 8.71
C GLU A 336 -12.72 14.78 8.51
N LYS A 337 -12.00 14.94 7.39
CA LYS A 337 -10.77 14.19 7.12
C LYS A 337 -9.71 14.44 8.21
N HIS A 338 -9.53 15.69 8.63
CA HIS A 338 -8.61 16.03 9.70
C HIS A 338 -9.02 15.43 11.05
N GLU A 339 -10.31 15.40 11.38
CA GLU A 339 -10.83 14.76 12.59
C GLU A 339 -10.50 13.25 12.62
N LYS A 340 -10.71 12.55 11.50
CA LYS A 340 -10.38 11.12 11.41
C LYS A 340 -8.87 10.84 11.43
N TYR A 341 -8.07 11.70 10.79
CA TYR A 341 -6.62 11.66 10.94
C TYR A 341 -6.21 11.80 12.41
N HIS A 342 -6.83 12.70 13.17
CA HIS A 342 -6.54 12.91 14.58
C HIS A 342 -6.86 11.67 15.43
N THR A 343 -7.95 10.97 15.15
CA THR A 343 -8.29 9.69 15.79
C THR A 343 -7.15 8.67 15.64
N LEU A 344 -6.59 8.53 14.46
CA LEU A 344 -5.47 7.61 14.21
C LEU A 344 -4.17 8.08 14.86
N LYS A 345 -3.91 9.39 14.85
CA LYS A 345 -2.74 9.99 15.48
C LYS A 345 -2.72 9.75 17.00
N ILE A 346 -3.85 9.91 17.68
CA ILE A 346 -3.95 9.64 19.12
C ILE A 346 -3.63 8.17 19.43
N ARG A 347 -4.09 7.23 18.62
CA ARG A 347 -3.75 5.81 18.77
C ARG A 347 -2.26 5.56 18.60
N TYR A 348 -1.66 6.16 17.58
CA TYR A 348 -0.22 6.14 17.37
C TYR A 348 0.55 6.68 18.59
N GLU A 349 0.17 7.85 19.10
CA GLU A 349 0.77 8.47 20.28
C GLU A 349 0.61 7.59 21.55
N LYS A 350 -0.56 6.97 21.73
CA LYS A 350 -0.79 6.00 22.85
C LYS A 350 0.15 4.81 22.74
N ILE A 351 0.41 4.27 21.53
CA ILE A 351 1.38 3.18 21.35
C ILE A 351 2.78 3.62 21.78
N LYS A 352 3.24 4.77 21.30
CA LYS A 352 4.56 5.31 21.68
C LYS A 352 4.68 5.45 23.21
N HIS A 353 3.62 5.96 23.84
CA HIS A 353 3.57 6.10 25.30
C HIS A 353 3.64 4.74 26.02
N VAL A 354 2.84 3.77 25.58
CA VAL A 354 2.82 2.42 26.19
C VAL A 354 4.20 1.76 26.08
N LEU A 355 4.82 1.78 24.91
CA LEU A 355 6.14 1.19 24.69
C LEU A 355 7.23 1.89 25.49
N ALA A 356 7.12 3.20 25.72
CA ALA A 356 8.06 3.95 26.55
C ALA A 356 7.88 3.67 28.05
N ALA A 357 6.64 3.47 28.49
CA ALA A 357 6.29 3.21 29.91
C ALA A 357 6.61 1.78 30.35
N HIS A 358 6.59 0.81 29.46
CA HIS A 358 6.72 -0.63 29.74
C HIS A 358 8.02 -1.20 29.19
N LYS A 359 9.15 -0.84 29.80
CA LYS A 359 10.49 -1.31 29.36
C LYS A 359 10.65 -2.84 29.46
N GLU A 360 9.89 -3.51 30.33
CA GLU A 360 9.87 -4.97 30.43
C GLU A 360 9.45 -5.65 29.12
N TYR A 361 8.72 -4.97 28.25
CA TYR A 361 8.33 -5.52 26.96
C TYR A 361 9.52 -5.76 26.01
N GLU A 362 10.64 -5.03 26.21
CA GLU A 362 11.88 -5.22 25.43
C GLU A 362 12.47 -6.63 25.59
N GLN A 363 12.14 -7.34 26.68
CA GLN A 363 12.51 -8.76 26.86
C GLN A 363 11.73 -9.69 25.91
N SER A 364 10.58 -9.26 25.42
CA SER A 364 9.67 -10.06 24.60
C SER A 364 9.70 -9.68 23.14
N PHE A 365 9.76 -8.39 22.82
CA PHE A 365 9.76 -7.89 21.47
C PHE A 365 10.42 -6.52 21.34
N THR A 366 10.87 -6.21 20.15
CA THR A 366 11.44 -4.90 19.78
C THR A 366 10.61 -4.28 18.66
N ALA A 367 10.13 -3.04 18.85
CA ALA A 367 9.41 -2.32 17.81
C ALA A 367 10.33 -1.97 16.64
N MET A 368 9.89 -2.25 15.41
CA MET A 368 10.53 -1.74 14.20
C MET A 368 10.28 -0.23 14.06
N PRO A 369 11.06 0.51 13.28
CA PRO A 369 10.80 1.91 13.01
C PRO A 369 9.40 2.10 12.43
N PHE A 370 8.61 3.02 13.00
CA PHE A 370 7.27 3.38 12.54
C PHE A 370 6.93 4.81 12.97
N ASN A 371 6.22 5.55 12.15
CA ASN A 371 5.87 6.97 12.38
C ASN A 371 4.59 7.39 11.64
N SER A 372 3.92 6.44 10.96
CA SER A 372 2.85 6.77 9.99
C SER A 372 1.95 5.55 9.69
N GLY A 373 0.95 5.75 8.83
CA GLY A 373 0.11 4.68 8.29
C GLY A 373 -0.86 4.06 9.29
N TYR A 374 -1.18 2.80 9.07
CA TYR A 374 -2.15 2.02 9.87
C TYR A 374 -1.50 0.96 10.76
N PHE A 375 -0.21 0.67 10.51
CA PHE A 375 0.46 -0.49 11.04
C PHE A 375 1.72 -0.12 11.82
N MET A 376 2.13 -1.06 12.64
CA MET A 376 3.50 -1.17 13.13
C MET A 376 3.91 -2.63 13.13
N CYS A 377 5.21 -2.89 13.14
CA CYS A 377 5.76 -4.23 13.30
C CYS A 377 6.61 -4.33 14.56
N VAL A 378 6.60 -5.51 15.15
CA VAL A 378 7.53 -5.88 16.22
C VAL A 378 8.28 -7.16 15.84
N LYS A 379 9.57 -7.17 16.16
CA LYS A 379 10.41 -8.37 16.11
C LYS A 379 10.28 -9.10 17.44
N ILE A 380 9.95 -10.39 17.41
CA ILE A 380 9.88 -11.22 18.61
C ILE A 380 11.29 -11.63 19.05
N ASN A 381 11.57 -11.48 20.33
CA ASN A 381 12.86 -11.80 20.91
C ASN A 381 12.79 -13.18 21.55
N GLY A 382 13.57 -14.15 21.02
CA GLY A 382 13.78 -15.47 21.63
C GLY A 382 12.59 -16.45 21.54
N ALA A 383 11.64 -16.23 20.62
CA ALA A 383 10.56 -17.17 20.32
C ALA A 383 10.19 -17.10 18.83
N ASP A 384 9.53 -18.13 18.31
CA ASP A 384 9.01 -18.16 16.95
C ASP A 384 7.78 -17.25 16.82
N PRO A 385 7.75 -16.27 15.87
CA PRO A 385 6.62 -15.36 15.71
C PRO A 385 5.28 -16.08 15.44
N GLU A 386 5.27 -17.19 14.69
CA GLU A 386 4.05 -17.93 14.40
C GLU A 386 3.53 -18.67 15.64
N ALA A 387 4.41 -19.25 16.45
CA ALA A 387 4.03 -19.84 17.73
C ALA A 387 3.42 -18.79 18.65
N VAL A 388 4.01 -17.59 18.72
CA VAL A 388 3.47 -16.45 19.50
C VAL A 388 2.11 -16.01 18.95
N ARG A 389 1.92 -15.92 17.63
CA ARG A 389 0.62 -15.60 17.05
C ARG A 389 -0.46 -16.62 17.43
N GLN A 390 -0.12 -17.91 17.36
CA GLN A 390 -1.06 -18.97 17.75
C GLN A 390 -1.42 -18.91 19.25
N GLU A 391 -0.45 -18.60 20.08
CA GLU A 391 -0.66 -18.39 21.53
C GLU A 391 -1.57 -17.17 21.78
N CYS A 392 -1.34 -16.05 21.06
CA CYS A 392 -2.19 -14.88 21.12
C CYS A 392 -3.65 -15.22 20.80
N LEU A 393 -3.88 -15.99 19.73
CA LEU A 393 -5.22 -16.40 19.30
C LEU A 393 -5.91 -17.31 20.33
N LYS A 394 -5.23 -18.37 20.75
CA LYS A 394 -5.83 -19.44 21.55
C LYS A 394 -6.07 -19.04 23.00
N ASN A 395 -5.12 -18.34 23.60
CA ASN A 395 -5.10 -18.15 25.06
C ASN A 395 -5.24 -16.68 25.49
N HIS A 396 -5.05 -15.73 24.56
CA HIS A 396 -5.07 -14.31 24.90
C HIS A 396 -6.14 -13.50 24.15
N GLY A 397 -6.96 -14.10 23.28
CA GLY A 397 -8.02 -13.40 22.54
C GLY A 397 -7.49 -12.21 21.70
N LEU A 398 -6.25 -12.32 21.19
CA LEU A 398 -5.56 -11.30 20.44
C LEU A 398 -5.25 -11.79 19.03
N GLY A 399 -5.76 -11.09 18.00
CA GLY A 399 -5.47 -11.31 16.59
C GLY A 399 -4.36 -10.40 16.09
N VAL A 400 -3.27 -10.97 15.60
CA VAL A 400 -2.16 -10.27 14.95
C VAL A 400 -1.72 -11.03 13.70
N ILE A 401 -0.89 -10.44 12.86
CA ILE A 401 -0.39 -11.04 11.61
C ILE A 401 1.10 -11.33 11.72
N VAL A 402 1.54 -12.51 11.28
CA VAL A 402 2.96 -12.79 11.02
C VAL A 402 3.25 -12.55 9.55
N LEU A 403 4.21 -11.67 9.29
CA LEU A 403 4.67 -11.32 7.95
C LEU A 403 6.17 -11.06 7.96
N SER A 404 6.92 -11.68 7.06
CA SER A 404 8.39 -11.53 6.95
C SER A 404 9.15 -11.75 8.28
N GLY A 405 8.68 -12.71 9.11
CA GLY A 405 9.30 -13.00 10.43
C GLY A 405 9.02 -11.96 11.52
N LEU A 406 8.14 -11.01 11.27
CA LEU A 406 7.70 -9.99 12.21
C LEU A 406 6.23 -10.19 12.58
N ILE A 407 5.81 -9.70 13.73
CA ILE A 407 4.40 -9.52 14.06
C ILE A 407 3.96 -8.12 13.65
N ARG A 408 3.01 -8.04 12.70
CA ARG A 408 2.36 -6.80 12.29
C ARG A 408 1.09 -6.57 13.12
N ILE A 409 0.93 -5.34 13.59
CA ILE A 409 -0.18 -4.85 14.39
C ILE A 409 -0.88 -3.74 13.62
N ALA A 410 -2.15 -3.93 13.25
CA ALA A 410 -3.00 -2.92 12.64
C ALA A 410 -3.66 -2.07 13.74
N PHE A 411 -2.97 -1.06 14.23
CA PHE A 411 -3.48 -0.20 15.30
C PHE A 411 -4.67 0.66 14.86
N SER A 412 -4.85 0.84 13.57
CA SER A 412 -6.03 1.53 13.00
C SER A 412 -7.34 0.82 13.34
N SER A 413 -7.30 -0.49 13.56
CA SER A 413 -8.48 -1.31 13.87
C SER A 413 -8.69 -1.57 15.37
N VAL A 414 -7.85 -1.00 16.24
CA VAL A 414 -7.91 -1.22 17.69
C VAL A 414 -8.41 0.04 18.39
N ALA A 415 -9.43 -0.09 19.23
CA ALA A 415 -9.95 1.01 20.04
C ALA A 415 -8.86 1.57 20.97
N LEU A 416 -8.86 2.88 21.19
CA LEU A 416 -7.83 3.60 21.94
C LEU A 416 -7.58 3.00 23.34
N ASN A 417 -8.67 2.64 24.04
CA ASN A 417 -8.62 2.05 25.39
C ASN A 417 -8.11 0.60 25.42
N LYS A 418 -8.01 -0.07 24.27
CA LYS A 418 -7.52 -1.45 24.16
C LYS A 418 -6.03 -1.56 23.79
N ILE A 419 -5.39 -0.45 23.42
CA ILE A 419 -3.99 -0.46 22.96
C ILE A 419 -3.04 -0.97 24.02
N GLU A 420 -3.16 -0.56 25.28
CA GLU A 420 -2.29 -1.01 26.36
C GLU A 420 -2.49 -2.51 26.66
N GLU A 421 -3.74 -2.96 26.68
CA GLU A 421 -4.07 -4.37 26.88
C GLU A 421 -3.55 -5.24 25.72
N LEU A 422 -3.55 -4.75 24.49
CA LEU A 422 -2.95 -5.44 23.33
C LEU A 422 -1.48 -5.80 23.60
N PHE A 423 -0.66 -4.81 23.98
CA PHE A 423 0.78 -5.05 24.21
C PHE A 423 1.03 -5.92 25.45
N LYS A 424 0.23 -5.78 26.50
CA LYS A 424 0.27 -6.66 27.67
C LYS A 424 -0.02 -8.12 27.31
N ARG A 425 -1.03 -8.37 26.45
CA ARG A 425 -1.37 -9.72 25.96
C ARG A 425 -0.27 -10.28 25.08
N LEU A 426 0.28 -9.47 24.18
CA LEU A 426 1.40 -9.88 23.34
C LEU A 426 2.63 -10.25 24.18
N HIS A 427 2.97 -9.44 25.18
CA HIS A 427 4.06 -9.75 26.11
C HIS A 427 3.84 -11.09 26.81
N LYS A 428 2.64 -11.32 27.36
CA LYS A 428 2.29 -12.60 28.02
C LYS A 428 2.39 -13.79 27.08
N ALA A 429 1.91 -13.64 25.84
CA ALA A 429 1.99 -14.70 24.84
C ALA A 429 3.45 -15.07 24.52
N VAL A 430 4.33 -14.07 24.37
CA VAL A 430 5.77 -14.34 24.17
C VAL A 430 6.37 -15.06 25.37
N GLN A 431 6.04 -14.65 26.61
CA GLN A 431 6.54 -15.33 27.81
C GLN A 431 6.06 -16.77 27.89
N ALA A 432 4.80 -17.04 27.56
CA ALA A 432 4.23 -18.40 27.56
C ALA A 432 4.91 -19.32 26.51
N VAL A 433 5.28 -18.80 25.34
CA VAL A 433 5.98 -19.60 24.30
C VAL A 433 7.45 -19.85 24.68
N LYS A 434 8.07 -18.98 25.51
CA LYS A 434 9.45 -19.14 25.97
C LYS A 434 9.58 -20.13 27.13
N ALA A 435 8.52 -20.32 27.93
CA ALA A 435 8.47 -21.24 29.05
C ALA A 435 8.37 -22.70 28.59
#